data_24ed9554fe372421999fd82fdc76b056
#
_entry.id   24ed9554fe372421999fd82fdc76b056
#
_cell.length_a   1.000
_cell.length_b   1.000
_cell.length_c   1.000
_cell.angle_alpha   90.00
_cell.angle_beta   90.00
_cell.angle_gamma   90.00
#
_symmetry.space_group_name_H-M   'P 1'
#
loop_
_entity.id
_entity.type
_entity.pdbx_description
1 polymer ?
#
loop_
_entity_poly.entity_id
_entity_poly.type
_entity_poly.pdbx_seq_one_letter_code
_entity_poly.pdbx_strand_id
1 'polypeptide(L)'
;SRGLGDVYKRQVLEEAPNDRLPIQTFVCEYNDELVREAIVREMARGGQVYYVYNRVNNIADIAAQIAKLVPEANVAYAHGQMKEHELERIMFDFINGEIDVLVSTTIIETGLDISNVNTMIIHDSDNLGLSQLYQLRGRVGRSNRNAYAFLMYTVSYTHLTLPTIL
;
A
#
# COMPACT_ATOMS: atom_id res chain seq x y z
N SER A 1 -6.29 -1.64 -15.96
CA SER A 1 -5.28 -2.45 -16.57
C SER A 1 -5.70 -3.89 -16.66
N ARG A 2 -5.31 -4.52 -17.75
CA ARG A 2 -5.63 -5.88 -17.96
C ARG A 2 -5.00 -6.80 -16.96
N GLY A 3 -3.76 -6.56 -16.62
CA GLY A 3 -3.04 -7.39 -15.69
C GLY A 3 -3.71 -7.46 -14.35
N LEU A 4 -4.26 -6.35 -13.93
CA LEU A 4 -4.93 -6.34 -12.64
C LEU A 4 -6.19 -7.19 -12.66
N GLY A 5 -6.90 -7.21 -13.74
CA GLY A 5 -8.13 -7.97 -13.81
C GLY A 5 -7.94 -9.44 -13.98
N ASP A 6 -6.82 -9.83 -14.58
CA ASP A 6 -6.60 -11.23 -14.90
C ASP A 6 -5.98 -12.04 -13.78
N VAL A 7 -5.33 -11.40 -12.84
CA VAL A 7 -4.47 -12.09 -11.92
C VAL A 7 -5.09 -12.37 -10.58
N TYR A 8 -6.11 -11.70 -10.16
CA TYR A 8 -6.61 -11.87 -8.82
C TYR A 8 -8.09 -11.59 -8.71
N LYS A 9 -8.63 -11.97 -7.56
CA LYS A 9 -10.01 -11.79 -7.26
C LYS A 9 -10.27 -10.41 -6.78
N ARG A 10 -11.35 -9.84 -7.22
CA ARG A 10 -11.75 -8.54 -6.79
C ARG A 10 -12.84 -8.65 -5.72
N GLN A 11 -12.74 -7.86 -4.70
CA GLN A 11 -13.75 -7.79 -3.67
C GLN A 11 -14.09 -6.34 -3.36
N VAL A 12 -15.35 -6.08 -3.08
CA VAL A 12 -15.75 -4.78 -2.60
C VAL A 12 -15.98 -4.92 -1.12
N LEU A 13 -15.21 -4.22 -0.31
CA LEU A 13 -15.15 -4.44 1.09
C LEU A 13 -16.35 -3.94 1.76
N GLU A 14 -16.97 -3.02 1.66
CA GLU A 14 -18.19 -2.64 2.20
C GLU A 14 -18.55 -1.27 1.86
N GLU A 15 -19.74 -0.84 2.17
CA GLU A 15 -20.18 0.41 1.72
C GLU A 15 -19.51 1.52 2.35
N ALA A 16 -19.22 2.54 1.58
CA ALA A 16 -18.58 3.73 2.09
C ALA A 16 -19.59 4.58 2.82
N PRO A 17 -19.15 5.36 3.80
CA PRO A 17 -19.98 6.39 4.36
C PRO A 17 -20.34 7.41 3.28
N ASN A 18 -21.18 8.34 3.63
CA ASN A 18 -21.59 9.36 2.71
C ASN A 18 -20.43 9.98 1.99
N ASP A 19 -20.55 10.24 0.77
CA ASP A 19 -19.56 10.93 -0.05
C ASP A 19 -18.30 10.15 -0.33
N ARG A 20 -18.21 8.91 0.07
CA ARG A 20 -17.03 8.10 -0.23
C ARG A 20 -17.43 6.94 -1.09
N LEU A 21 -16.55 6.61 -2.02
CA LEU A 21 -16.74 5.41 -2.83
C LEU A 21 -16.16 4.22 -2.09
N PRO A 22 -16.71 3.03 -2.32
CA PRO A 22 -16.15 1.84 -1.68
C PRO A 22 -14.72 1.60 -2.12
N ILE A 23 -13.94 0.99 -1.24
CA ILE A 23 -12.58 0.61 -1.58
C ILE A 23 -12.63 -0.72 -2.29
N GLN A 24 -12.08 -0.77 -3.48
CA GLN A 24 -12.02 -2.01 -4.24
C GLN A 24 -10.78 -2.78 -3.83
N THR A 25 -10.99 -4.00 -3.37
CA THR A 25 -9.92 -4.80 -2.78
C THR A 25 -9.55 -5.96 -3.69
N PHE A 26 -8.25 -6.11 -3.93
CA PHE A 26 -7.72 -7.20 -4.72
C PHE A 26 -6.79 -8.02 -3.87
N VAL A 27 -6.89 -9.34 -3.96
CA VAL A 27 -6.01 -10.25 -3.23
C VAL A 27 -5.18 -10.98 -4.26
N CYS A 28 -3.86 -10.90 -4.15
CA CYS A 28 -2.98 -11.47 -5.16
C CYS A 28 -1.63 -11.83 -4.57
N GLU A 29 -0.89 -12.64 -5.32
CA GLU A 29 0.47 -12.94 -4.94
C GLU A 29 1.35 -11.72 -5.23
N TYR A 30 2.35 -11.49 -4.40
CA TYR A 30 3.25 -10.36 -4.59
C TYR A 30 3.91 -10.45 -5.97
N ASN A 31 3.94 -9.35 -6.65
CA ASN A 31 4.49 -9.29 -8.00
C ASN A 31 4.99 -7.89 -8.25
N ASP A 32 6.26 -7.76 -8.62
CA ASP A 32 6.88 -6.46 -8.84
C ASP A 32 6.15 -5.65 -9.89
N GLU A 33 5.71 -6.29 -10.95
CA GLU A 33 5.03 -5.56 -12.01
C GLU A 33 3.70 -5.00 -11.56
N LEU A 34 2.98 -5.75 -10.74
CA LEU A 34 1.72 -5.25 -10.21
C LEU A 34 1.92 -4.07 -9.27
N VAL A 35 2.98 -4.14 -8.45
CA VAL A 35 3.31 -3.04 -7.56
C VAL A 35 3.61 -1.80 -8.38
N ARG A 36 4.45 -1.95 -9.40
CA ARG A 36 4.77 -0.82 -10.25
C ARG A 36 3.53 -0.26 -10.93
N GLU A 37 2.72 -1.11 -11.46
CA GLU A 37 1.52 -0.68 -12.16
C GLU A 37 0.58 0.07 -11.23
N ALA A 38 0.38 -0.43 -10.03
CA ALA A 38 -0.51 0.21 -9.08
C ALA A 38 0.00 1.61 -8.70
N ILE A 39 1.30 1.72 -8.48
CA ILE A 39 1.89 3.00 -8.11
C ILE A 39 1.81 3.99 -9.26
N VAL A 40 2.20 3.57 -10.45
CA VAL A 40 2.20 4.46 -11.61
C VAL A 40 0.79 4.92 -11.93
N ARG A 41 -0.20 4.03 -11.84
CA ARG A 41 -1.57 4.42 -12.08
C ARG A 41 -2.04 5.48 -11.09
N GLU A 42 -1.69 5.30 -9.81
CA GLU A 42 -2.13 6.26 -8.83
C GLU A 42 -1.44 7.60 -9.02
N MET A 43 -0.16 7.58 -9.36
CA MET A 43 0.56 8.83 -9.63
C MET A 43 -0.02 9.55 -10.83
N ALA A 44 -0.42 8.80 -11.85
CA ALA A 44 -1.01 9.40 -13.03
C ALA A 44 -2.34 10.09 -12.73
N ARG A 45 -3.02 9.64 -11.69
CA ARG A 45 -4.27 10.28 -11.26
C ARG A 45 -4.01 11.47 -10.32
N GLY A 46 -2.76 11.73 -10.02
CA GLY A 46 -2.43 12.79 -9.08
C GLY A 46 -2.52 12.37 -7.62
N GLY A 47 -2.63 11.08 -7.35
CA GLY A 47 -2.77 10.60 -6.00
C GLY A 47 -1.47 10.03 -5.43
N GLN A 48 -1.57 9.48 -4.24
CA GLN A 48 -0.44 8.95 -3.51
C GLN A 48 -0.74 7.53 -3.05
N VAL A 49 0.31 6.80 -2.70
CA VAL A 49 0.20 5.39 -2.34
C VAL A 49 0.72 5.17 -0.94
N TYR A 50 -0.01 4.39 -0.16
CA TYR A 50 0.43 3.96 1.16
C TYR A 50 0.81 2.48 1.04
N TYR A 51 2.07 2.17 1.33
CA TYR A 51 2.58 0.81 1.19
C TYR A 51 2.90 0.26 2.58
N VAL A 52 2.16 -0.74 3.01
CA VAL A 52 2.32 -1.30 4.35
C VAL A 52 3.19 -2.55 4.29
N TYR A 53 4.28 -2.55 5.06
CA TYR A 53 5.17 -3.69 5.11
C TYR A 53 5.57 -3.88 6.57
N ASN A 54 5.19 -4.99 7.16
CA ASN A 54 5.20 -5.15 8.60
C ASN A 54 6.50 -5.66 9.19
N ARG A 55 7.64 -5.13 8.78
CA ARG A 55 8.92 -5.52 9.36
C ARG A 55 9.87 -4.34 9.40
N VAL A 56 10.17 -3.90 10.61
CA VAL A 56 10.98 -2.70 10.79
C VAL A 56 12.38 -2.86 10.22
N ASN A 57 13.01 -4.00 10.49
CA ASN A 57 14.42 -4.17 10.10
C ASN A 57 14.64 -4.26 8.60
N ASN A 58 13.60 -4.49 7.82
CA ASN A 58 13.75 -4.56 6.38
C ASN A 58 13.08 -3.40 5.64
N ILE A 59 12.50 -2.46 6.36
CA ILE A 59 11.66 -1.47 5.71
C ILE A 59 12.45 -0.56 4.78
N ALA A 60 13.67 -0.20 5.18
CA ALA A 60 14.50 0.63 4.32
C ALA A 60 14.84 -0.08 3.02
N ASP A 61 15.09 -1.38 3.09
CA ASP A 61 15.39 -2.16 1.89
C ASP A 61 14.17 -2.25 0.99
N ILE A 62 13.01 -2.40 1.55
CA ILE A 62 11.77 -2.44 0.77
C ILE A 62 11.55 -1.09 0.08
N ALA A 63 11.77 0.00 0.80
CA ALA A 63 11.61 1.33 0.22
C ALA A 63 12.61 1.53 -0.93
N ALA A 64 13.84 1.09 -0.75
CA ALA A 64 14.85 1.20 -1.81
C ALA A 64 14.47 0.35 -3.01
N GLN A 65 13.92 -0.82 -2.78
CA GLN A 65 13.48 -1.69 -3.86
C GLN A 65 12.34 -1.05 -4.65
N ILE A 66 11.41 -0.43 -3.96
CA ILE A 66 10.30 0.24 -4.62
C ILE A 66 10.79 1.45 -5.39
N ALA A 67 11.73 2.20 -4.82
CA ALA A 67 12.31 3.33 -5.53
C ALA A 67 13.00 2.92 -6.81
N LYS A 68 13.62 1.74 -6.80
CA LYS A 68 14.26 1.21 -7.98
C LYS A 68 13.24 0.75 -8.99
N LEU A 69 12.16 0.18 -8.51
CA LEU A 69 11.10 -0.32 -9.35
C LEU A 69 10.34 0.81 -10.03
N VAL A 70 10.17 1.93 -9.33
CA VAL A 70 9.45 3.09 -9.86
C VAL A 70 10.36 4.32 -9.69
N PRO A 71 11.35 4.49 -10.59
CA PRO A 71 12.31 5.58 -10.41
C PRO A 71 11.68 6.96 -10.45
N GLU A 72 10.55 7.08 -11.07
CA GLU A 72 9.88 8.37 -11.17
C GLU A 72 9.14 8.77 -9.88
N ALA A 73 9.06 7.89 -8.90
CA ALA A 73 8.34 8.18 -7.67
C ALA A 73 9.28 8.61 -6.55
N ASN A 74 8.81 9.51 -5.71
CA ASN A 74 9.50 9.87 -4.49
C ASN A 74 9.01 8.92 -3.39
N VAL A 75 9.92 8.06 -2.91
CA VAL A 75 9.56 7.02 -1.95
C VAL A 75 10.23 7.34 -0.62
N ALA A 76 9.46 7.27 0.44
CA ALA A 76 9.99 7.43 1.79
C ALA A 76 9.48 6.29 2.65
N TYR A 77 10.09 6.10 3.82
CA TYR A 77 9.60 5.07 4.73
C TYR A 77 9.53 5.63 6.15
N ALA A 78 8.68 4.99 6.95
CA ALA A 78 8.50 5.39 8.34
C ALA A 78 8.13 4.17 9.17
N HIS A 79 8.55 4.14 10.43
CA HIS A 79 8.18 3.06 11.32
C HIS A 79 8.11 3.60 12.76
N GLY A 80 7.50 2.81 13.62
CA GLY A 80 7.18 3.27 14.96
C GLY A 80 8.37 3.50 15.87
N GLN A 81 9.56 3.03 15.49
CA GLN A 81 10.74 3.25 16.32
C GLN A 81 11.49 4.51 15.95
N MET A 82 11.03 5.23 14.96
CA MET A 82 11.62 6.51 14.60
C MET A 82 11.26 7.55 15.64
N LYS A 83 12.09 8.58 15.74
CA LYS A 83 11.82 9.68 16.66
C LYS A 83 10.62 10.46 16.17
N GLU A 84 9.92 11.02 17.13
CA GLU A 84 8.65 11.68 16.83
C GLU A 84 8.80 12.81 15.82
N HIS A 85 9.82 13.62 15.97
CA HIS A 85 9.99 14.75 15.04
C HIS A 85 10.32 14.27 13.62
N GLU A 86 10.97 13.11 13.52
CA GLU A 86 11.29 12.53 12.25
C GLU A 86 10.01 12.02 11.57
N LEU A 87 9.17 11.36 12.35
CA LEU A 87 7.89 10.89 11.82
C LEU A 87 7.02 12.05 11.38
N GLU A 88 6.98 13.10 12.17
CA GLU A 88 6.17 14.26 11.83
C GLU A 88 6.62 14.89 10.53
N ARG A 89 7.92 14.97 10.33
CA ARG A 89 8.43 15.56 9.12
C ARG A 89 8.08 14.73 7.90
N ILE A 90 8.22 13.41 8.01
CA ILE A 90 7.86 12.54 6.90
C ILE A 90 6.38 12.64 6.59
N MET A 91 5.54 12.65 7.62
CA MET A 91 4.11 12.76 7.40
C MET A 91 3.73 14.10 6.81
N PHE A 92 4.40 15.16 7.25
CA PHE A 92 4.17 16.48 6.70
C PHE A 92 4.49 16.51 5.20
N ASP A 93 5.63 15.94 4.82
CA ASP A 93 6.02 15.88 3.42
C ASP A 93 5.04 15.04 2.62
N PHE A 94 4.56 13.95 3.20
CA PHE A 94 3.62 13.09 2.52
C PHE A 94 2.30 13.82 2.28
N ILE A 95 1.79 14.49 3.29
CA ILE A 95 0.53 15.21 3.17
C ILE A 95 0.64 16.34 2.16
N ASN A 96 1.81 16.95 2.07
CA ASN A 96 2.02 18.05 1.14
C ASN A 96 2.38 17.61 -0.28
N GLY A 97 2.38 16.32 -0.54
CA GLY A 97 2.61 15.82 -1.89
C GLY A 97 4.05 15.69 -2.29
N GLU A 98 4.98 15.86 -1.34
CA GLU A 98 6.39 15.72 -1.66
C GLU A 98 6.81 14.27 -1.76
N ILE A 99 6.01 13.36 -1.21
CA ILE A 99 6.28 11.94 -1.24
C ILE A 99 5.14 11.27 -1.99
N ASP A 100 5.47 10.43 -2.95
CA ASP A 100 4.47 9.72 -3.74
C ASP A 100 4.07 8.39 -3.11
N VAL A 101 5.04 7.70 -2.51
CA VAL A 101 4.79 6.41 -1.89
C VAL A 101 5.38 6.43 -0.50
N LEU A 102 4.56 6.19 0.50
CA LEU A 102 5.06 6.07 1.87
C LEU A 102 5.01 4.61 2.28
N VAL A 103 6.18 4.05 2.60
CA VAL A 103 6.29 2.68 3.06
C VAL A 103 6.30 2.71 4.58
N SER A 104 5.41 1.97 5.19
CA SER A 104 5.27 2.01 6.65
C SER A 104 5.06 0.61 7.20
N THR A 105 5.52 0.37 8.41
CA THR A 105 5.32 -0.93 9.05
C THR A 105 3.89 -1.13 9.52
N THR A 106 3.25 -0.06 9.95
CA THR A 106 1.85 -0.12 10.35
C THR A 106 1.27 1.23 10.07
N ILE A 107 0.00 1.39 10.40
CA ILE A 107 -0.64 2.67 10.24
C ILE A 107 -0.09 3.63 11.26
N ILE A 108 0.44 4.74 10.80
CA ILE A 108 0.96 5.74 11.70
C ILE A 108 -0.18 6.62 12.14
N GLU A 109 -0.42 6.62 13.44
CA GLU A 109 -1.54 7.34 14.00
C GLU A 109 -1.14 8.76 14.28
N THR A 110 -1.31 9.60 13.31
CA THR A 110 -0.94 11.00 13.47
C THR A 110 -2.16 11.89 13.65
N GLY A 111 -3.34 11.34 13.42
CA GLY A 111 -4.54 12.15 13.46
C GLY A 111 -4.72 13.03 12.25
N LEU A 112 -3.82 12.95 11.30
CA LEU A 112 -3.89 13.78 10.12
C LEU A 112 -4.64 13.07 9.00
N ASP A 113 -5.24 13.88 8.15
CA ASP A 113 -6.02 13.37 7.05
C ASP A 113 -5.12 13.17 5.84
N ILE A 114 -5.11 11.98 5.28
CA ILE A 114 -4.33 11.71 4.08
C ILE A 114 -5.28 11.44 2.92
N SER A 115 -6.11 12.43 2.66
CA SER A 115 -7.21 12.26 1.73
C SER A 115 -6.78 12.03 0.29
N ASN A 116 -5.54 12.34 -0.05
CA ASN A 116 -5.07 12.14 -1.41
C ASN A 116 -4.51 10.73 -1.64
N VAL A 117 -4.54 9.87 -0.64
CA VAL A 117 -4.08 8.50 -0.77
C VAL A 117 -5.27 7.65 -1.18
N ASN A 118 -5.26 7.21 -2.42
CA ASN A 118 -6.36 6.42 -2.96
C ASN A 118 -5.94 5.02 -3.38
N THR A 119 -4.70 4.67 -3.13
CA THR A 119 -4.22 3.31 -3.36
C THR A 119 -3.39 2.87 -2.16
N MET A 120 -3.70 1.68 -1.67
CA MET A 120 -2.98 1.08 -0.57
C MET A 120 -2.49 -0.29 -0.99
N ILE A 121 -1.23 -0.58 -0.72
CA ILE A 121 -0.67 -1.90 -0.97
C ILE A 121 -0.26 -2.48 0.38
N ILE A 122 -0.74 -3.67 0.69
CA ILE A 122 -0.37 -4.35 1.92
C ILE A 122 0.44 -5.56 1.54
N HIS A 123 1.74 -5.48 1.80
CA HIS A 123 2.69 -6.52 1.46
C HIS A 123 2.77 -7.51 2.63
N ASP A 124 2.69 -8.77 2.32
CA ASP A 124 2.75 -9.82 3.32
C ASP A 124 1.50 -9.76 4.19
N SER A 125 0.36 -9.80 3.55
CA SER A 125 -0.92 -9.49 4.17
C SER A 125 -1.57 -10.65 4.92
N ASP A 126 -0.84 -11.74 5.14
CA ASP A 126 -1.43 -12.94 5.68
C ASP A 126 -2.26 -12.73 6.92
N ASN A 127 -1.75 -11.98 7.86
CA ASN A 127 -2.43 -11.84 9.13
C ASN A 127 -2.98 -10.46 9.41
N LEU A 128 -2.51 -9.46 8.67
CA LEU A 128 -2.84 -8.10 9.02
C LEU A 128 -3.65 -7.34 7.98
N GLY A 129 -3.80 -7.93 6.81
CA GLY A 129 -4.37 -7.21 5.69
C GLY A 129 -5.71 -6.55 5.95
N LEU A 130 -6.68 -7.31 6.38
CA LEU A 130 -8.01 -6.76 6.56
C LEU A 130 -8.05 -5.76 7.72
N SER A 131 -7.33 -6.06 8.78
CA SER A 131 -7.28 -5.18 9.92
C SER A 131 -6.72 -3.82 9.54
N GLN A 132 -5.60 -3.82 8.80
CA GLN A 132 -5.00 -2.59 8.35
C GLN A 132 -5.94 -1.82 7.44
N LEU A 133 -6.62 -2.55 6.57
CA LEU A 133 -7.54 -1.93 5.65
C LEU A 133 -8.67 -1.21 6.39
N TYR A 134 -9.24 -1.84 7.41
CA TYR A 134 -10.28 -1.21 8.18
C TYR A 134 -9.77 0.02 8.93
N GLN A 135 -8.57 -0.05 9.45
CA GLN A 135 -8.00 1.09 10.15
C GLN A 135 -7.77 2.27 9.23
N LEU A 136 -7.37 2.02 7.99
CA LEU A 136 -7.13 3.10 7.05
C LEU A 136 -8.36 3.63 6.38
N ARG A 137 -9.45 2.88 6.48
CA ARG A 137 -10.64 3.23 5.75
C ARG A 137 -11.13 4.65 6.02
N GLY A 138 -10.97 5.11 7.23
CA GLY A 138 -11.37 6.45 7.57
C GLY A 138 -10.42 7.54 7.16
N ARG A 139 -9.25 7.18 6.66
CA ARG A 139 -8.21 8.14 6.36
C ARG A 139 -7.82 8.22 4.90
N VAL A 140 -8.05 7.16 4.14
CA VAL A 140 -7.69 7.14 2.73
C VAL A 140 -8.95 7.15 1.90
N GLY A 141 -8.84 7.54 0.66
CA GLY A 141 -9.95 7.49 -0.26
C GLY A 141 -11.09 8.38 0.12
N ARG A 142 -10.81 9.52 0.72
CA ARG A 142 -11.87 10.40 1.19
C ARG A 142 -12.43 11.31 0.10
N SER A 143 -11.79 11.35 -1.04
CA SER A 143 -12.29 12.14 -2.13
C SER A 143 -13.34 11.34 -2.88
N ASN A 144 -13.89 11.91 -3.93
CA ASN A 144 -14.83 11.18 -4.76
C ASN A 144 -14.12 10.34 -5.82
N ARG A 145 -12.84 10.05 -5.63
CA ARG A 145 -12.10 9.16 -6.51
C ARG A 145 -12.22 7.73 -6.02
N ASN A 146 -12.06 6.80 -6.95
CA ASN A 146 -12.04 5.39 -6.59
C ASN A 146 -10.79 5.08 -5.78
N ALA A 147 -10.95 4.27 -4.75
CA ALA A 147 -9.84 3.85 -3.92
C ALA A 147 -9.60 2.36 -4.12
N TYR A 148 -8.35 1.96 -4.05
CA TYR A 148 -7.94 0.59 -4.31
C TYR A 148 -7.06 0.06 -3.19
N ALA A 149 -7.24 -1.21 -2.85
CA ALA A 149 -6.39 -1.87 -1.87
C ALA A 149 -5.91 -3.18 -2.48
N PHE A 150 -4.60 -3.40 -2.42
CA PHE A 150 -3.99 -4.61 -2.93
C PHE A 150 -3.40 -5.38 -1.77
N LEU A 151 -4.02 -6.51 -1.44
CA LEU A 151 -3.53 -7.36 -0.37
C LEU A 151 -2.65 -8.43 -1.02
N MET A 152 -1.35 -8.28 -0.86
CA MET A 152 -0.40 -9.15 -1.54
C MET A 152 0.24 -10.11 -0.55
N TYR A 153 0.25 -11.39 -0.92
CA TYR A 153 0.86 -12.41 -0.09
C TYR A 153 2.09 -12.97 -0.78
N THR A 154 2.99 -13.50 0.02
CA THR A 154 4.22 -14.07 -0.49
C THR A 154 4.14 -15.58 -0.35
N VAL A 155 4.51 -16.27 -1.41
CA VAL A 155 4.51 -17.72 -1.40
C VAL A 155 5.90 -18.21 -1.08
N SER A 156 5.99 -19.15 -0.14
CA SER A 156 7.27 -19.71 0.23
C SER A 156 7.58 -20.88 -0.65
N TYR A 157 8.58 -20.72 -1.48
CA TYR A 157 8.92 -21.80 -2.42
C TYR A 157 9.59 -22.97 -1.76
N THR A 158 10.05 -22.83 -0.55
CA THR A 158 10.64 -23.97 0.11
C THR A 158 9.60 -25.04 0.38
N HIS A 159 8.36 -24.66 0.48
CA HIS A 159 7.32 -25.66 0.66
C HIS A 159 6.81 -26.20 -0.64
N LEU A 160 7.04 -25.49 -1.71
CA LEU A 160 6.52 -25.93 -2.98
C LEU A 160 7.38 -26.91 -3.69
N THR A 161 8.62 -26.90 -3.39
CA THR A 161 9.52 -27.76 -4.12
C THR A 161 9.24 -29.22 -3.93
N LEU A 162 8.79 -29.58 -2.77
CA LEU A 162 8.59 -30.97 -2.54
C LEU A 162 7.49 -31.55 -3.33
N PRO A 163 6.35 -31.01 -3.28
CA PRO A 163 5.27 -31.67 -3.97
C PRO A 163 5.38 -31.56 -5.43
N THR A 164 6.02 -30.59 -5.89
CA THR A 164 6.02 -30.45 -7.28
C THR A 164 6.78 -31.45 -8.00
N ILE A 165 7.47 -32.18 -7.28
CA ILE A 165 8.17 -33.15 -7.88
C ILE A 165 7.35 -34.17 -8.53
N LEU A 166 6.20 -34.12 -8.33
CA LEU A 166 5.39 -35.07 -8.89
C LEU A 166 5.22 -35.19 -10.28
#